data_ad234af06c6520437b50d07fe0ea07d9
#
_entry.id   ad234af06c6520437b50d07fe0ea07d9
#
_cell.length_a   1.000
_cell.length_b   1.000
_cell.length_c   1.000
_cell.angle_alpha   90.00
_cell.angle_beta   90.00
_cell.angle_gamma   90.00
#
_symmetry.space_group_name_H-M   'P 1'
#
loop_
_entity.id
_entity.type
_entity.pdbx_description
1 polymer ?
#
loop_
_entity_poly.entity_id
_entity_poly.type
_entity_poly.pdbx_seq_one_letter_code
_entity_poly.pdbx_strand_id
1 'polypeptide(L)'
;VAQNKLAKGEGSVYQRASDNRWCAVLTLPSPDGKRRRKTVIANTEKEARASLSKLRRKLLVEGDLPTNSQTFESWLNVWFTTIALKKIRPKTAATYRTLIEQHIIPTVGKVQLEKLTPAHIRRVADAIEAKGLSSTTAMQAHRIMAVALKYAEREGRVLKNVANLTDAPRRAARNLTVLTAADAVKVLRIVSGDPPWRIDPIASRWWAAFLTGARQGELLGLELDRVGDDLDLSWQLQRVAWEHGCKTKCGRKRAAECPDRKITFPPDWEHRHLTGGLYLSRPKSSAGYRVIPLVEPLRTILERHITASPPNRYGLVWTVNGSPIDPSRDNAAWHAALANAGVPDARLHDARHTTASLLLEANVPEPIIMKILGHNSYAVTRNYQSVDRRQLSDAMTSISALMQTPKTGEAARLSSPPS
;
A
#
# COMPACT_ATOMS: atom_id res chain seq x y z
N VAL A 1 57.05 -29.50 12.14
CA VAL A 1 55.86 -29.74 12.97
C VAL A 1 54.84 -30.44 12.12
N ALA A 2 54.55 -31.72 12.42
CA ALA A 2 53.62 -32.55 11.64
C ALA A 2 52.22 -31.92 11.62
N GLN A 3 51.74 -31.54 10.45
CA GLN A 3 50.35 -31.13 10.25
C GLN A 3 49.46 -32.37 10.44
N ASN A 4 48.71 -32.42 11.54
CA ASN A 4 47.66 -33.41 11.74
C ASN A 4 46.60 -33.18 10.65
N LYS A 5 46.71 -33.93 9.54
CA LYS A 5 45.72 -33.90 8.45
C LYS A 5 44.43 -34.50 8.98
N LEU A 6 43.42 -33.66 9.14
CA LEU A 6 42.04 -34.08 9.40
C LEU A 6 41.51 -34.95 8.24
N ALA A 7 40.62 -35.88 8.53
CA ALA A 7 40.02 -36.76 7.52
C ALA A 7 39.32 -35.99 6.40
N LYS A 8 39.17 -36.61 5.22
CA LYS A 8 38.53 -35.97 4.05
C LYS A 8 37.11 -35.59 4.39
N GLY A 9 36.79 -34.28 4.34
CA GLY A 9 35.48 -33.71 4.75
C GLY A 9 35.46 -33.02 6.12
N GLU A 10 36.50 -33.22 6.93
CA GLU A 10 36.55 -32.63 8.28
C GLU A 10 36.99 -31.16 8.34
N GLY A 11 37.35 -30.55 7.22
CA GLY A 11 37.89 -29.20 7.14
C GLY A 11 39.40 -29.13 7.40
N SER A 12 39.94 -27.93 7.46
CA SER A 12 41.36 -27.69 7.72
C SER A 12 41.56 -26.46 8.61
N VAL A 13 42.64 -26.50 9.41
CA VAL A 13 43.13 -25.37 10.17
C VAL A 13 44.57 -25.10 9.77
N TYR A 14 44.88 -23.87 9.38
CA TYR A 14 46.23 -23.48 8.97
C TYR A 14 46.47 -22.01 9.34
N GLN A 15 47.72 -21.62 9.51
CA GLN A 15 48.13 -20.24 9.72
C GLN A 15 48.37 -19.58 8.36
N ARG A 16 47.75 -18.41 8.17
CA ARG A 16 47.87 -17.61 6.94
C ARG A 16 49.17 -16.81 6.96
N ALA A 17 49.99 -16.94 5.92
CA ALA A 17 51.28 -16.29 5.85
C ALA A 17 51.22 -14.75 5.75
N SER A 18 50.11 -14.18 5.22
CA SER A 18 49.98 -12.73 5.01
C SER A 18 49.82 -11.90 6.27
N ASP A 19 49.25 -12.45 7.36
CA ASP A 19 48.96 -11.74 8.59
C ASP A 19 49.11 -12.61 9.86
N ASN A 20 49.73 -13.76 9.73
CA ASN A 20 49.95 -14.73 10.80
C ASN A 20 48.71 -15.18 11.57
N ARG A 21 47.50 -14.93 11.05
CA ARG A 21 46.27 -15.39 11.68
C ARG A 21 45.93 -16.82 11.31
N TRP A 22 45.19 -17.46 12.18
CA TRP A 22 44.74 -18.84 11.97
C TRP A 22 43.43 -18.88 11.20
N CYS A 23 43.36 -19.75 10.16
CA CYS A 23 42.18 -19.95 9.33
C CYS A 23 41.62 -21.35 9.58
N ALA A 24 40.35 -21.42 9.92
CA ALA A 24 39.55 -22.64 9.92
C ALA A 24 38.69 -22.69 8.65
N VAL A 25 38.83 -23.72 7.84
CA VAL A 25 38.11 -23.88 6.57
C VAL A 25 37.30 -25.17 6.60
N LEU A 26 36.02 -25.07 6.34
CA LEU A 26 35.09 -26.18 6.18
C LEU A 26 34.59 -26.23 4.74
N THR A 27 34.71 -27.40 4.09
CA THR A 27 34.08 -27.61 2.77
C THR A 27 32.61 -27.98 2.98
N LEU A 28 31.74 -27.36 2.24
CA LEU A 28 30.29 -27.53 2.36
C LEU A 28 29.76 -28.40 1.22
N PRO A 29 28.62 -29.08 1.41
CA PRO A 29 27.90 -29.75 0.34
C PRO A 29 27.61 -28.79 -0.82
N SER A 30 27.68 -29.24 -2.05
CA SER A 30 27.42 -28.45 -3.24
C SER A 30 26.55 -29.24 -4.21
N PRO A 31 25.29 -28.89 -4.38
CA PRO A 31 24.41 -29.51 -5.37
C PRO A 31 24.89 -29.31 -6.81
N ASP A 32 25.60 -28.22 -7.07
CA ASP A 32 26.04 -27.81 -8.42
C ASP A 32 27.50 -28.30 -8.77
N GLY A 33 28.10 -29.14 -7.93
CA GLY A 33 29.49 -29.61 -8.11
C GLY A 33 30.56 -28.52 -7.90
N LYS A 34 30.22 -27.26 -7.69
CA LYS A 34 31.16 -26.17 -7.43
C LYS A 34 31.60 -26.20 -5.98
N ARG A 35 32.93 -26.15 -5.76
CA ARG A 35 33.53 -26.23 -4.42
C ARG A 35 33.11 -25.04 -3.55
N ARG A 36 32.28 -25.27 -2.54
CA ARG A 36 31.85 -24.26 -1.53
C ARG A 36 32.66 -24.43 -0.26
N ARG A 37 33.17 -23.33 0.30
CA ARG A 37 33.94 -23.33 1.53
C ARG A 37 33.48 -22.22 2.47
N LYS A 38 33.39 -22.51 3.77
CA LYS A 38 33.26 -21.54 4.84
C LYS A 38 34.56 -21.36 5.55
N THR A 39 35.12 -20.15 5.61
CA THR A 39 36.38 -19.83 6.29
C THR A 39 36.10 -18.93 7.48
N VAL A 40 36.71 -19.23 8.63
CA VAL A 40 36.69 -18.37 9.81
C VAL A 40 38.13 -18.07 10.17
N ILE A 41 38.41 -16.80 10.51
CA ILE A 41 39.74 -16.33 10.91
C ILE A 41 39.72 -16.13 12.42
N ALA A 42 40.79 -16.60 13.09
CA ALA A 42 40.98 -16.49 14.52
C ALA A 42 42.43 -16.03 14.83
N ASN A 43 42.65 -15.52 16.03
CA ASN A 43 43.98 -15.06 16.44
C ASN A 43 44.88 -16.25 16.90
N THR A 44 44.28 -17.32 17.38
CA THR A 44 44.99 -18.49 17.88
C THR A 44 44.53 -19.80 17.20
N GLU A 45 45.40 -20.82 17.17
CA GLU A 45 45.02 -22.13 16.67
C GLU A 45 43.88 -22.76 17.44
N LYS A 46 43.88 -22.61 18.77
CA LYS A 46 42.83 -23.13 19.67
C LYS A 46 41.46 -22.55 19.31
N GLU A 47 41.40 -21.25 19.06
CA GLU A 47 40.14 -20.58 18.63
C GLU A 47 39.71 -21.02 17.23
N ALA A 48 40.64 -21.21 16.30
CA ALA A 48 40.35 -21.69 14.97
C ALA A 48 39.76 -23.11 15.00
N ARG A 49 40.36 -24.01 15.80
CA ARG A 49 39.86 -25.38 16.03
C ARG A 49 38.48 -25.40 16.67
N ALA A 50 38.25 -24.54 17.69
CA ALA A 50 36.95 -24.38 18.35
C ALA A 50 35.89 -23.87 17.34
N SER A 51 36.26 -22.92 16.48
CA SER A 51 35.42 -22.40 15.44
C SER A 51 35.07 -23.45 14.39
N LEU A 52 36.03 -24.28 13.98
CA LEU A 52 35.79 -25.39 13.06
C LEU A 52 34.81 -26.39 13.67
N SER A 53 34.97 -26.74 14.93
CA SER A 53 34.07 -27.65 15.65
C SER A 53 32.64 -27.10 15.71
N LYS A 54 32.47 -25.78 15.98
CA LYS A 54 31.18 -25.13 15.94
C LYS A 54 30.56 -25.17 14.53
N LEU A 55 31.35 -24.89 13.49
CA LEU A 55 30.87 -24.96 12.11
C LEU A 55 30.43 -26.37 11.72
N ARG A 56 31.17 -27.42 12.13
CA ARG A 56 30.79 -28.80 11.90
C ARG A 56 29.48 -29.18 12.57
N ARG A 57 29.32 -28.83 13.86
CA ARG A 57 28.06 -29.06 14.60
C ARG A 57 26.91 -28.38 13.92
N LYS A 58 27.13 -27.13 13.49
CA LYS A 58 26.11 -26.34 12.78
C LYS A 58 25.76 -26.99 11.44
N LEU A 59 26.74 -27.46 10.66
CA LEU A 59 26.55 -28.19 9.41
C LEU A 59 25.74 -29.48 9.61
N LEU A 60 26.06 -30.25 10.66
CA LEU A 60 25.34 -31.50 10.98
C LEU A 60 23.88 -31.27 11.35
N VAL A 61 23.58 -30.17 12.07
CA VAL A 61 22.22 -29.81 12.49
C VAL A 61 21.41 -29.19 11.36
N GLU A 62 22.05 -28.39 10.53
CA GLU A 62 21.38 -27.49 9.58
C GLU A 62 21.49 -27.98 8.12
N GLY A 63 22.30 -29.05 7.87
CA GLY A 63 22.50 -29.67 6.55
C GLY A 63 23.32 -28.84 5.57
N ASP A 64 23.35 -27.51 5.69
CA ASP A 64 24.17 -26.60 4.88
C ASP A 64 24.52 -25.32 5.67
N LEU A 65 25.54 -24.58 5.20
CA LEU A 65 25.93 -23.29 5.76
C LEU A 65 26.06 -22.24 4.65
N PRO A 66 25.51 -21.05 4.83
CA PRO A 66 25.64 -19.98 3.84
C PRO A 66 27.12 -19.54 3.71
N THR A 67 27.62 -19.45 2.48
CA THR A 67 29.00 -19.10 2.15
C THR A 67 29.22 -17.62 1.87
N ASN A 68 28.17 -16.88 1.52
CA ASN A 68 28.27 -15.47 1.17
C ASN A 68 28.03 -14.56 2.38
N SER A 69 29.01 -13.72 2.69
CA SER A 69 28.88 -12.63 3.68
C SER A 69 28.14 -11.40 3.09
N GLN A 70 27.01 -11.63 2.43
CA GLN A 70 26.20 -10.57 1.87
C GLN A 70 25.57 -9.72 2.97
N THR A 71 25.61 -8.39 2.84
CA THR A 71 24.90 -7.50 3.76
C THR A 71 23.39 -7.56 3.54
N PHE A 72 22.61 -7.20 4.56
CA PHE A 72 21.15 -7.15 4.43
C PHE A 72 20.71 -6.11 3.38
N GLU A 73 21.39 -4.97 3.30
CA GLU A 73 21.19 -3.97 2.26
C GLU A 73 21.35 -4.55 0.85
N SER A 74 22.47 -5.26 0.61
CA SER A 74 22.70 -5.88 -0.69
C SER A 74 21.62 -6.90 -1.04
N TRP A 75 21.15 -7.68 -0.07
CA TRP A 75 20.04 -8.61 -0.26
C TRP A 75 18.73 -7.88 -0.54
N LEU A 76 18.37 -6.86 0.26
CA LEU A 76 17.15 -6.08 0.06
C LEU A 76 17.07 -5.48 -1.34
N ASN A 77 18.18 -4.93 -1.84
CA ASN A 77 18.26 -4.36 -3.17
C ASN A 77 18.04 -5.42 -4.26
N VAL A 78 18.69 -6.58 -4.16
CA VAL A 78 18.50 -7.69 -5.08
C VAL A 78 17.05 -8.19 -5.03
N TRP A 79 16.54 -8.53 -3.86
CA TRP A 79 15.19 -9.01 -3.68
C TRP A 79 14.14 -8.00 -4.20
N PHE A 80 14.30 -6.73 -3.87
CA PHE A 80 13.35 -5.70 -4.27
C PHE A 80 13.29 -5.55 -5.79
N THR A 81 14.47 -5.46 -6.45
CA THR A 81 14.54 -5.21 -7.90
C THR A 81 14.21 -6.45 -8.73
N THR A 82 14.63 -7.64 -8.31
CA THR A 82 14.49 -8.87 -9.13
C THR A 82 13.22 -9.66 -8.84
N ILE A 83 12.68 -9.57 -7.60
CA ILE A 83 11.56 -10.39 -7.15
C ILE A 83 10.34 -9.54 -6.83
N ALA A 84 10.48 -8.54 -5.94
CA ALA A 84 9.34 -7.81 -5.41
C ALA A 84 8.64 -6.97 -6.48
N LEU A 85 9.38 -6.18 -7.27
CA LEU A 85 8.84 -5.31 -8.31
C LEU A 85 7.98 -6.03 -9.34
N LYS A 86 8.25 -7.32 -9.59
CA LYS A 86 7.46 -8.14 -10.53
C LYS A 86 6.10 -8.56 -9.98
N LYS A 87 5.89 -8.44 -8.65
CA LYS A 87 4.72 -8.98 -7.94
C LYS A 87 3.86 -7.94 -7.26
N ILE A 88 4.39 -6.73 -7.05
CA ILE A 88 3.69 -5.68 -6.31
C ILE A 88 3.31 -4.52 -7.22
N ARG A 89 2.18 -3.88 -6.92
CA ARG A 89 1.69 -2.71 -7.64
C ARG A 89 2.61 -1.50 -7.45
N PRO A 90 2.71 -0.56 -8.42
CA PRO A 90 3.64 0.57 -8.37
C PRO A 90 3.53 1.43 -7.11
N LYS A 91 2.32 1.68 -6.60
CA LYS A 91 2.11 2.41 -5.35
C LYS A 91 2.69 1.68 -4.13
N THR A 92 2.54 0.35 -4.10
CA THR A 92 3.15 -0.50 -3.05
C THR A 92 4.66 -0.52 -3.19
N ALA A 93 5.18 -0.58 -4.42
CA ALA A 93 6.62 -0.53 -4.70
C ALA A 93 7.24 0.79 -4.20
N ALA A 94 6.59 1.93 -4.43
CA ALA A 94 7.03 3.22 -3.91
C ALA A 94 7.09 3.24 -2.37
N THR A 95 6.06 2.71 -1.70
CA THR A 95 6.05 2.59 -0.23
C THR A 95 7.18 1.67 0.26
N TYR A 96 7.38 0.52 -0.39
CA TYR A 96 8.45 -0.40 -0.03
C TYR A 96 9.82 0.25 -0.17
N ARG A 97 10.05 0.93 -1.30
CA ARG A 97 11.30 1.67 -1.56
C ARG A 97 11.57 2.68 -0.44
N THR A 98 10.60 3.52 -0.10
CA THR A 98 10.73 4.51 0.97
C THR A 98 11.08 3.85 2.31
N LEU A 99 10.39 2.79 2.70
CA LEU A 99 10.65 2.11 3.96
C LEU A 99 12.02 1.41 3.97
N ILE A 100 12.42 0.80 2.87
CA ILE A 100 13.73 0.16 2.73
C ILE A 100 14.84 1.20 2.85
N GLU A 101 14.78 2.26 2.04
CA GLU A 101 15.87 3.25 1.92
C GLU A 101 15.96 4.19 3.12
N GLN A 102 14.83 4.60 3.71
CA GLN A 102 14.81 5.63 4.76
C GLN A 102 14.78 5.05 6.18
N HIS A 103 14.42 3.78 6.35
CA HIS A 103 14.27 3.20 7.68
C HIS A 103 15.02 1.89 7.87
N ILE A 104 14.90 0.91 6.96
CA ILE A 104 15.50 -0.41 7.15
C ILE A 104 17.01 -0.36 6.92
N ILE A 105 17.46 0.10 5.75
CA ILE A 105 18.88 0.16 5.41
C ILE A 105 19.69 1.02 6.39
N PRO A 106 19.27 2.25 6.77
CA PRO A 106 20.04 3.05 7.74
C PRO A 106 20.23 2.38 9.10
N THR A 107 19.27 1.54 9.50
CA THR A 107 19.28 0.91 10.84
C THR A 107 20.04 -0.42 10.85
N VAL A 108 19.83 -1.28 9.86
CA VAL A 108 20.36 -2.66 9.86
C VAL A 108 20.98 -3.10 8.54
N GLY A 109 21.07 -2.23 7.55
CA GLY A 109 21.56 -2.55 6.21
C GLY A 109 22.98 -3.11 6.19
N LYS A 110 23.88 -2.60 7.04
CA LYS A 110 25.29 -3.04 7.13
C LYS A 110 25.47 -4.38 7.84
N VAL A 111 24.44 -4.92 8.49
CA VAL A 111 24.51 -6.21 9.17
C VAL A 111 24.61 -7.32 8.10
N GLN A 112 25.50 -8.28 8.31
CA GLN A 112 25.57 -9.46 7.44
C GLN A 112 24.26 -10.23 7.52
N LEU A 113 23.71 -10.62 6.38
CA LEU A 113 22.40 -11.27 6.25
C LEU A 113 22.26 -12.49 7.18
N GLU A 114 23.29 -13.32 7.26
CA GLU A 114 23.34 -14.51 8.11
C GLU A 114 23.49 -14.20 9.62
N LYS A 115 23.87 -12.97 9.98
CA LYS A 115 24.04 -12.51 11.37
C LYS A 115 22.85 -11.68 11.89
N LEU A 116 21.80 -11.55 11.09
CA LEU A 116 20.59 -10.91 11.56
C LEU A 116 20.01 -11.67 12.75
N THR A 117 19.50 -10.91 13.70
CA THR A 117 18.88 -11.45 14.92
C THR A 117 17.50 -10.82 15.12
N PRO A 118 16.63 -11.41 15.94
CA PRO A 118 15.35 -10.79 16.30
C PRO A 118 15.51 -9.37 16.86
N ALA A 119 16.60 -9.09 17.61
CA ALA A 119 16.89 -7.76 18.15
C ALA A 119 17.13 -6.72 17.02
N HIS A 120 17.75 -7.11 15.92
CA HIS A 120 17.93 -6.23 14.77
C HIS A 120 16.58 -5.87 14.12
N ILE A 121 15.63 -6.81 14.07
CA ILE A 121 14.28 -6.56 13.52
C ILE A 121 13.53 -5.57 14.40
N ARG A 122 13.53 -5.76 15.74
CA ARG A 122 12.89 -4.83 16.70
C ARG A 122 13.48 -3.44 16.62
N ARG A 123 14.81 -3.31 16.51
CA ARG A 123 15.50 -2.01 16.39
C ARG A 123 14.97 -1.15 15.24
N VAL A 124 14.54 -1.74 14.12
CA VAL A 124 13.94 -0.98 13.00
C VAL A 124 12.60 -0.39 13.41
N ALA A 125 11.77 -1.14 14.13
CA ALA A 125 10.49 -0.64 14.64
C ALA A 125 10.71 0.51 15.62
N ASP A 126 11.61 0.33 16.61
CA ASP A 126 11.97 1.33 17.59
C ASP A 126 12.49 2.62 16.95
N ALA A 127 13.35 2.50 15.92
CA ALA A 127 13.89 3.65 15.19
C ALA A 127 12.82 4.40 14.37
N ILE A 128 11.77 3.73 13.90
CA ILE A 128 10.64 4.35 13.22
C ILE A 128 9.78 5.12 14.22
N GLU A 129 9.48 4.52 15.37
CA GLU A 129 8.69 5.13 16.44
C GLU A 129 9.42 6.31 17.08
N ALA A 130 10.73 6.21 17.29
CA ALA A 130 11.57 7.31 17.80
C ALA A 130 11.58 8.54 16.87
N LYS A 131 11.27 8.37 15.57
CA LYS A 131 11.06 9.48 14.62
C LYS A 131 9.65 10.07 14.67
N GLY A 132 8.80 9.65 15.59
CA GLY A 132 7.40 10.08 15.70
C GLY A 132 6.48 9.51 14.62
N LEU A 133 6.92 8.48 13.89
CA LEU A 133 6.11 7.83 12.88
C LEU A 133 5.17 6.78 13.51
N SER A 134 4.08 6.47 12.80
CA SER A 134 3.06 5.58 13.35
C SER A 134 3.52 4.12 13.47
N SER A 135 2.98 3.40 14.46
CA SER A 135 3.16 1.95 14.61
C SER A 135 2.71 1.17 13.36
N THR A 136 1.79 1.71 12.55
CA THR A 136 1.44 1.14 11.24
C THR A 136 2.62 1.17 10.28
N THR A 137 3.45 2.23 10.32
CA THR A 137 4.67 2.34 9.51
C THR A 137 5.71 1.32 9.97
N ALA A 138 5.89 1.16 11.29
CA ALA A 138 6.76 0.15 11.88
C ALA A 138 6.31 -1.28 11.52
N MET A 139 5.01 -1.56 11.61
CA MET A 139 4.42 -2.83 11.19
C MET A 139 4.67 -3.13 9.69
N GLN A 140 4.55 -2.13 8.82
CA GLN A 140 4.84 -2.30 7.39
C GLN A 140 6.32 -2.60 7.14
N ALA A 141 7.24 -1.93 7.84
CA ALA A 141 8.66 -2.21 7.74
C ALA A 141 8.99 -3.64 8.22
N HIS A 142 8.41 -4.09 9.33
CA HIS A 142 8.51 -5.46 9.79
C HIS A 142 8.04 -6.46 8.73
N ARG A 143 6.87 -6.21 8.13
CA ARG A 143 6.32 -7.07 7.06
C ARG A 143 7.24 -7.14 5.84
N ILE A 144 7.86 -6.03 5.44
CA ILE A 144 8.82 -6.01 4.32
C ILE A 144 10.02 -6.88 4.65
N MET A 145 10.60 -6.72 5.85
CA MET A 145 11.74 -7.55 6.29
C MET A 145 11.37 -9.03 6.34
N ALA A 146 10.20 -9.37 6.89
CA ALA A 146 9.72 -10.75 6.96
C ALA A 146 9.57 -11.37 5.56
N VAL A 147 9.01 -10.64 4.61
CA VAL A 147 8.87 -11.13 3.23
C VAL A 147 10.23 -11.27 2.55
N ALA A 148 11.12 -10.29 2.68
CA ALA A 148 12.46 -10.36 2.09
C ALA A 148 13.28 -11.53 2.65
N LEU A 149 13.22 -11.74 3.97
CA LEU A 149 13.90 -12.84 4.64
C LEU A 149 13.30 -14.21 4.31
N LYS A 150 11.99 -14.30 4.06
CA LYS A 150 11.35 -15.53 3.56
C LYS A 150 11.92 -15.95 2.20
N TYR A 151 12.22 -15.00 1.32
CA TYR A 151 12.89 -15.31 0.05
C TYR A 151 14.36 -15.67 0.26
N ALA A 152 15.07 -15.01 1.20
CA ALA A 152 16.44 -15.38 1.56
C ALA A 152 16.53 -16.81 2.11
N GLU A 153 15.56 -17.20 2.93
CA GLU A 153 15.46 -18.57 3.47
C GLU A 153 15.20 -19.59 2.35
N ARG A 154 14.25 -19.30 1.45
CA ARG A 154 13.95 -20.17 0.29
C ARG A 154 15.13 -20.35 -0.67
N GLU A 155 15.96 -19.33 -0.80
CA GLU A 155 17.18 -19.38 -1.63
C GLU A 155 18.39 -19.94 -0.87
N GLY A 156 18.22 -20.44 0.38
CA GLY A 156 19.31 -20.98 1.19
C GLY A 156 20.36 -19.93 1.63
N ARG A 157 20.03 -18.64 1.57
CA ARG A 157 20.94 -17.56 2.00
C ARG A 157 20.96 -17.37 3.51
N VAL A 158 19.88 -17.71 4.17
CA VAL A 158 19.75 -17.79 5.63
C VAL A 158 19.02 -19.07 6.00
N LEU A 159 19.29 -19.60 7.18
CA LEU A 159 18.70 -20.84 7.68
C LEU A 159 17.30 -20.65 8.25
N LYS A 160 17.05 -19.47 8.80
CA LYS A 160 15.80 -19.10 9.44
C LYS A 160 15.43 -17.64 9.13
N ASN A 161 14.15 -17.41 8.93
CA ASN A 161 13.60 -16.08 8.89
C ASN A 161 13.47 -15.51 10.31
N VAL A 162 14.43 -14.70 10.72
CA VAL A 162 14.47 -14.13 12.09
C VAL A 162 13.34 -13.12 12.35
N ALA A 163 12.72 -12.57 11.31
CA ALA A 163 11.58 -11.68 11.49
C ALA A 163 10.33 -12.44 11.98
N ASN A 164 10.21 -13.74 11.68
CA ASN A 164 9.13 -14.58 12.18
C ASN A 164 9.31 -14.94 13.67
N LEU A 165 10.47 -14.65 14.25
CA LEU A 165 10.76 -14.85 15.67
C LEU A 165 10.50 -13.59 16.51
N THR A 166 9.87 -12.59 15.92
CA THR A 166 9.47 -11.33 16.57
C THR A 166 8.01 -11.06 16.29
N ASP A 167 7.31 -10.55 17.28
CA ASP A 167 5.97 -10.03 17.07
C ASP A 167 6.02 -8.78 16.19
N ALA A 168 5.09 -8.68 15.25
CA ALA A 168 4.92 -7.46 14.50
C ALA A 168 4.39 -6.34 15.42
N PRO A 169 4.85 -5.08 15.27
CA PRO A 169 4.28 -3.96 16.00
C PRO A 169 2.77 -3.92 15.88
N ARG A 170 2.07 -3.73 17.00
CA ARG A 170 0.61 -3.65 17.01
C ARG A 170 0.16 -2.37 16.31
N ARG A 171 -0.84 -2.50 15.45
CA ARG A 171 -1.46 -1.34 14.85
C ARG A 171 -2.20 -0.56 15.93
N ALA A 172 -1.85 0.71 16.11
CA ALA A 172 -2.64 1.60 16.96
C ALA A 172 -4.08 1.69 16.43
N ALA A 173 -5.04 1.63 17.32
CA ALA A 173 -6.42 1.92 16.98
C ALA A 173 -6.49 3.34 16.42
N ARG A 174 -7.14 3.51 15.29
CA ARG A 174 -7.32 4.80 14.67
C ARG A 174 -8.78 5.21 14.88
N ASN A 175 -8.98 6.33 15.55
CA ASN A 175 -10.30 6.94 15.59
C ASN A 175 -10.64 7.43 14.17
N LEU A 176 -11.68 6.85 13.59
CA LEU A 176 -12.21 7.29 12.30
C LEU A 176 -13.18 8.43 12.59
N THR A 177 -12.99 9.56 11.96
CA THR A 177 -13.98 10.63 11.94
C THR A 177 -14.97 10.31 10.85
N VAL A 178 -16.13 9.79 11.23
CA VAL A 178 -17.24 9.55 10.29
C VAL A 178 -18.15 10.78 10.33
N LEU A 179 -18.34 11.42 9.19
CA LEU A 179 -19.26 12.54 9.10
C LEU A 179 -20.70 12.05 9.24
N THR A 180 -21.52 12.79 9.96
CA THR A 180 -22.97 12.55 9.96
C THR A 180 -23.57 12.88 8.59
N ALA A 181 -24.78 12.38 8.31
CA ALA A 181 -25.52 12.77 7.09
C ALA A 181 -25.68 14.29 7.00
N ALA A 182 -25.98 14.93 8.12
CA ALA A 182 -26.16 16.38 8.20
C ALA A 182 -24.86 17.14 7.87
N ASP A 183 -23.71 16.71 8.42
CA ASP A 183 -22.41 17.31 8.12
C ASP A 183 -22.06 17.14 6.64
N ALA A 184 -22.25 15.93 6.09
CA ALA A 184 -22.00 15.65 4.69
C ALA A 184 -22.86 16.55 3.77
N VAL A 185 -24.16 16.64 4.03
CA VAL A 185 -25.07 17.51 3.27
C VAL A 185 -24.68 18.98 3.42
N LYS A 186 -24.33 19.44 4.63
CA LYS A 186 -23.88 20.82 4.89
C LYS A 186 -22.68 21.18 4.02
N VAL A 187 -21.61 20.35 4.02
CA VAL A 187 -20.43 20.58 3.17
C VAL A 187 -20.80 20.60 1.71
N LEU A 188 -21.55 19.60 1.25
CA LEU A 188 -21.92 19.46 -0.15
C LEU A 188 -22.75 20.64 -0.66
N ARG A 189 -23.68 21.16 0.14
CA ARG A 189 -24.47 22.37 -0.20
C ARG A 189 -23.61 23.62 -0.26
N ILE A 190 -22.70 23.81 0.70
CA ILE A 190 -21.81 24.98 0.72
C ILE A 190 -20.91 25.02 -0.52
N VAL A 191 -20.29 23.90 -0.89
CA VAL A 191 -19.39 23.86 -2.06
C VAL A 191 -20.14 23.90 -3.39
N SER A 192 -21.35 23.38 -3.46
CA SER A 192 -22.16 23.38 -4.69
C SER A 192 -22.93 24.68 -4.90
N GLY A 193 -23.21 25.42 -3.82
CA GLY A 193 -24.11 26.59 -3.83
C GLY A 193 -25.58 26.22 -3.94
N ASP A 194 -26.45 27.21 -3.84
CA ASP A 194 -27.88 27.09 -4.04
C ASP A 194 -28.36 28.06 -5.14
N PRO A 195 -28.83 27.59 -6.29
CA PRO A 195 -28.98 26.19 -6.68
C PRO A 195 -27.63 25.48 -6.79
N PRO A 196 -27.60 24.14 -6.60
CA PRO A 196 -26.36 23.34 -6.67
C PRO A 196 -25.57 23.69 -7.93
N TRP A 197 -24.22 23.72 -7.81
CA TRP A 197 -23.19 23.89 -8.89
C TRP A 197 -22.88 25.35 -9.27
N ARG A 198 -23.37 26.35 -8.54
CA ARG A 198 -22.99 27.73 -8.82
C ARG A 198 -21.59 28.09 -8.40
N ILE A 199 -21.05 27.43 -7.34
CA ILE A 199 -19.76 27.79 -6.73
C ILE A 199 -18.66 26.90 -7.28
N ASP A 200 -18.82 25.58 -7.19
CA ASP A 200 -17.83 24.61 -7.71
C ASP A 200 -18.52 23.57 -8.60
N PRO A 201 -18.44 23.71 -9.93
CA PRO A 201 -19.06 22.77 -10.86
C PRO A 201 -18.57 21.33 -10.68
N ILE A 202 -17.34 21.16 -10.22
CA ILE A 202 -16.75 19.83 -10.02
C ILE A 202 -17.06 19.23 -8.64
N ALA A 203 -17.78 19.95 -7.77
CA ALA A 203 -18.23 19.43 -6.46
C ALA A 203 -19.16 18.21 -6.60
N SER A 204 -19.80 18.05 -7.76
CA SER A 204 -20.60 16.86 -8.10
C SER A 204 -19.88 15.53 -7.87
N ARG A 205 -18.54 15.49 -7.98
CA ARG A 205 -17.74 14.30 -7.66
C ARG A 205 -17.84 13.90 -6.18
N TRP A 206 -17.96 14.86 -5.27
CA TRP A 206 -18.11 14.57 -3.84
C TRP A 206 -19.54 14.11 -3.52
N TRP A 207 -20.56 14.65 -4.20
CA TRP A 207 -21.91 14.09 -4.15
C TRP A 207 -21.89 12.61 -4.58
N ALA A 208 -21.22 12.31 -5.70
CA ALA A 208 -21.06 10.94 -6.15
C ALA A 208 -20.33 10.07 -5.11
N ALA A 209 -19.31 10.59 -4.39
CA ALA A 209 -18.60 9.86 -3.35
C ALA A 209 -19.51 9.45 -2.20
N PHE A 210 -20.38 10.35 -1.71
CA PHE A 210 -21.29 10.06 -0.60
C PHE A 210 -22.48 9.21 -1.02
N LEU A 211 -23.02 9.41 -2.22
CA LEU A 211 -24.19 8.67 -2.71
C LEU A 211 -23.82 7.24 -3.16
N THR A 212 -22.60 6.99 -3.59
CA THR A 212 -22.18 5.68 -4.13
C THR A 212 -21.18 4.92 -3.24
N GLY A 213 -20.55 5.62 -2.29
CA GLY A 213 -19.42 5.10 -1.54
C GLY A 213 -18.22 4.74 -2.43
N ALA A 214 -18.12 5.30 -3.63
CA ALA A 214 -17.03 5.07 -4.55
C ALA A 214 -15.70 5.60 -3.98
N ARG A 215 -14.60 4.93 -4.32
CA ARG A 215 -13.26 5.42 -3.93
C ARG A 215 -12.90 6.64 -4.76
N GLN A 216 -12.16 7.58 -4.17
CA GLN A 216 -11.68 8.77 -4.88
C GLN A 216 -11.11 8.46 -6.27
N GLY A 217 -10.24 7.46 -6.38
CA GLY A 217 -9.64 7.11 -7.66
C GLY A 217 -10.63 6.55 -8.68
N GLU A 218 -11.69 5.89 -8.25
CA GLU A 218 -12.76 5.39 -9.12
C GLU A 218 -13.55 6.55 -9.72
N LEU A 219 -13.88 7.55 -8.91
CA LEU A 219 -14.58 8.75 -9.39
C LEU A 219 -13.70 9.60 -10.29
N LEU A 220 -12.47 9.93 -9.85
CA LEU A 220 -11.55 10.74 -10.66
C LEU A 220 -11.16 10.06 -11.97
N GLY A 221 -11.32 8.74 -12.06
CA GLY A 221 -11.08 7.93 -13.25
C GLY A 221 -12.35 7.52 -14.00
N LEU A 222 -13.52 8.08 -13.64
CA LEU A 222 -14.77 7.79 -14.32
C LEU A 222 -14.78 8.46 -15.70
N GLU A 223 -14.97 7.64 -16.73
CA GLU A 223 -15.04 8.09 -18.12
C GLU A 223 -16.52 8.28 -18.55
N LEU A 224 -16.76 9.18 -19.47
CA LEU A 224 -18.10 9.54 -19.94
C LEU A 224 -18.88 8.36 -20.52
N ASP A 225 -18.20 7.45 -21.22
CA ASP A 225 -18.76 6.23 -21.81
C ASP A 225 -19.17 5.17 -20.78
N ARG A 226 -18.87 5.41 -19.49
CA ARG A 226 -19.21 4.54 -18.35
C ARG A 226 -20.33 5.10 -17.48
N VAL A 227 -20.95 6.18 -17.91
CA VAL A 227 -22.11 6.81 -17.28
C VAL A 227 -23.32 6.58 -18.16
N GLY A 228 -24.20 5.68 -17.73
CA GLY A 228 -25.44 5.36 -18.39
C GLY A 228 -26.56 5.18 -17.36
N ASP A 229 -27.38 4.14 -17.53
CA ASP A 229 -28.34 3.74 -16.48
C ASP A 229 -27.64 3.20 -15.24
N ASP A 230 -26.40 2.82 -15.38
CA ASP A 230 -25.51 2.36 -14.33
C ASP A 230 -24.20 3.14 -14.41
N LEU A 231 -23.45 3.17 -13.28
CA LEU A 231 -22.08 3.64 -13.20
C LEU A 231 -21.12 2.46 -13.20
N ASP A 232 -20.26 2.35 -14.21
CA ASP A 232 -19.18 1.37 -14.24
C ASP A 232 -17.93 1.93 -13.56
N LEU A 233 -17.69 1.47 -12.32
CA LEU A 233 -16.56 1.87 -11.48
C LEU A 233 -15.38 0.89 -11.59
N SER A 234 -15.23 0.19 -12.71
CA SER A 234 -14.20 -0.84 -12.91
C SER A 234 -12.80 -0.32 -13.24
N TRP A 235 -12.62 0.99 -13.30
CA TRP A 235 -11.32 1.65 -13.44
C TRP A 235 -11.09 2.69 -12.36
N GLN A 236 -9.84 3.00 -12.08
CA GLN A 236 -9.47 4.02 -11.11
C GLN A 236 -8.28 4.85 -11.58
N LEU A 237 -8.35 6.14 -11.37
CA LEU A 237 -7.20 7.03 -11.54
C LEU A 237 -6.25 6.87 -10.36
N GLN A 238 -4.97 6.73 -10.64
CA GLN A 238 -3.94 6.78 -9.61
C GLN A 238 -2.69 7.50 -10.09
N ARG A 239 -2.04 8.16 -9.15
CA ARG A 239 -0.70 8.71 -9.37
C ARG A 239 0.32 7.63 -9.11
N VAL A 240 1.17 7.38 -10.10
CA VAL A 240 2.30 6.45 -10.04
C VAL A 240 3.58 7.28 -9.94
N ALA A 241 4.44 6.93 -8.99
CA ALA A 241 5.71 7.60 -8.79
C ALA A 241 6.72 7.19 -9.88
N TRP A 242 7.47 8.16 -10.38
CA TRP A 242 8.60 7.91 -11.25
C TRP A 242 9.75 7.25 -10.50
N GLU A 243 10.54 6.46 -11.21
CA GLU A 243 11.78 5.85 -10.74
C GLU A 243 12.95 6.39 -11.54
N HIS A 244 14.13 6.46 -10.91
CA HIS A 244 15.36 6.71 -11.65
C HIS A 244 15.67 5.54 -12.57
N GLY A 245 15.84 5.77 -13.86
CA GLY A 245 16.26 4.79 -14.85
C GLY A 245 17.73 4.93 -15.25
N CYS A 246 18.39 5.97 -14.80
CA CYS A 246 19.79 6.29 -15.13
C CYS A 246 20.74 5.19 -14.61
N LYS A 247 21.70 4.79 -15.45
CA LYS A 247 22.76 3.82 -15.11
C LYS A 247 23.77 4.40 -14.11
N THR A 248 24.02 5.71 -14.19
CA THR A 248 24.86 6.48 -13.29
C THR A 248 23.99 7.49 -12.54
N LYS A 249 24.43 7.95 -11.35
CA LYS A 249 23.69 8.97 -10.60
C LYS A 249 23.52 10.24 -11.42
N CYS A 250 22.30 10.59 -11.80
CA CYS A 250 21.98 11.79 -12.57
C CYS A 250 22.03 13.11 -11.77
N GLY A 251 22.35 13.05 -10.46
CA GLY A 251 22.42 14.21 -9.57
C GLY A 251 21.06 14.81 -9.18
N ARG A 252 19.95 14.32 -9.72
CA ARG A 252 18.60 14.80 -9.39
C ARG A 252 18.07 14.13 -8.12
N LYS A 253 17.49 14.93 -7.22
CA LYS A 253 16.85 14.38 -6.00
C LYS A 253 15.53 13.66 -6.29
N ARG A 254 14.76 14.18 -7.25
CA ARG A 254 13.46 13.64 -7.61
C ARG A 254 13.55 12.79 -8.87
N ALA A 255 13.05 11.58 -8.82
CA ALA A 255 13.01 10.70 -9.99
C ALA A 255 12.20 11.29 -11.16
N ALA A 256 11.21 12.14 -10.89
CA ALA A 256 10.46 12.86 -11.93
C ALA A 256 11.33 13.82 -12.77
N GLU A 257 12.46 14.26 -12.24
CA GLU A 257 13.42 15.16 -12.91
C GLU A 257 14.55 14.38 -13.60
N CYS A 258 14.61 13.06 -13.41
CA CYS A 258 15.61 12.22 -14.04
C CYS A 258 15.38 12.15 -15.56
N PRO A 259 16.41 12.39 -16.41
CA PRO A 259 16.27 12.29 -17.87
C PRO A 259 15.78 10.90 -18.30
N ASP A 260 16.30 9.86 -17.67
CA ASP A 260 15.95 8.45 -17.93
C ASP A 260 14.89 7.94 -16.97
N ARG A 261 13.98 8.81 -16.52
CA ARG A 261 12.90 8.40 -15.61
C ARG A 261 12.04 7.30 -16.23
N LYS A 262 11.69 6.34 -15.42
CA LYS A 262 10.85 5.21 -15.82
C LYS A 262 9.81 4.87 -14.76
N ILE A 263 8.86 4.05 -15.13
CA ILE A 263 7.93 3.39 -14.22
C ILE A 263 8.01 1.90 -14.52
N THR A 264 8.12 1.10 -13.49
CA THR A 264 8.10 -0.37 -13.62
C THR A 264 6.71 -0.87 -13.28
N PHE A 265 6.10 -1.58 -14.22
CA PHE A 265 4.79 -2.19 -14.06
C PHE A 265 4.90 -3.70 -13.94
N PRO A 266 4.10 -4.34 -13.06
CA PRO A 266 3.92 -5.78 -13.09
C PRO A 266 3.32 -6.21 -14.43
N PRO A 267 3.69 -7.38 -14.97
CA PRO A 267 3.23 -7.82 -16.30
C PRO A 267 1.71 -7.97 -16.42
N ASP A 268 1.05 -8.31 -15.31
CA ASP A 268 -0.39 -8.53 -15.20
C ASP A 268 -1.19 -7.28 -14.81
N TRP A 269 -0.54 -6.12 -14.74
CA TRP A 269 -1.22 -4.89 -14.33
C TRP A 269 -1.81 -4.14 -15.54
N GLU A 270 -3.11 -4.31 -15.76
CA GLU A 270 -3.85 -3.60 -16.79
C GLU A 270 -3.95 -2.11 -16.45
N HIS A 271 -3.39 -1.26 -17.30
CA HIS A 271 -3.33 0.18 -17.10
C HIS A 271 -3.29 0.95 -18.42
N ARG A 272 -3.72 2.22 -18.36
CA ARG A 272 -3.63 3.20 -19.46
C ARG A 272 -2.99 4.48 -18.94
N HIS A 273 -2.01 4.99 -19.65
CA HIS A 273 -1.40 6.28 -19.33
C HIS A 273 -2.34 7.42 -19.74
N LEU A 274 -2.52 8.40 -18.88
CA LEU A 274 -3.25 9.63 -19.19
C LEU A 274 -2.30 10.80 -19.44
N THR A 275 -1.61 11.24 -18.39
CA THR A 275 -0.65 12.35 -18.48
C THR A 275 0.31 12.34 -17.29
N GLY A 276 1.58 12.67 -17.52
CA GLY A 276 2.57 12.71 -16.45
C GLY A 276 2.65 11.38 -15.68
N GLY A 277 2.46 11.44 -14.37
CA GLY A 277 2.39 10.25 -13.51
C GLY A 277 0.97 9.73 -13.27
N LEU A 278 -0.04 10.21 -14.00
CA LEU A 278 -1.44 9.78 -13.84
C LEU A 278 -1.78 8.66 -14.80
N TYR A 279 -2.30 7.58 -14.24
CA TYR A 279 -2.69 6.36 -14.95
C TYR A 279 -4.09 5.93 -14.54
N LEU A 280 -4.86 5.45 -15.50
CA LEU A 280 -6.02 4.62 -15.23
C LEU A 280 -5.55 3.18 -15.06
N SER A 281 -6.12 2.47 -14.10
CA SER A 281 -5.81 1.07 -13.87
C SER A 281 -7.01 0.30 -13.37
N ARG A 282 -7.01 -1.00 -13.63
CA ARG A 282 -8.01 -1.89 -13.06
C ARG A 282 -7.80 -2.08 -11.54
N PRO A 283 -8.85 -2.34 -10.78
CA PRO A 283 -8.75 -2.76 -9.38
C PRO A 283 -7.89 -4.00 -9.19
N LYS A 284 -7.40 -4.20 -7.96
CA LYS A 284 -6.56 -5.37 -7.63
C LYS A 284 -7.32 -6.69 -7.64
N SER A 285 -8.63 -6.65 -7.42
CA SER A 285 -9.47 -7.84 -7.22
C SER A 285 -10.77 -7.70 -7.98
N SER A 286 -11.41 -8.83 -8.28
CA SER A 286 -12.72 -8.89 -8.94
C SER A 286 -13.81 -8.10 -8.22
N ALA A 287 -13.80 -8.04 -6.89
CA ALA A 287 -14.76 -7.23 -6.13
C ALA A 287 -14.62 -5.71 -6.33
N GLY A 288 -13.49 -5.26 -6.90
CA GLY A 288 -13.35 -3.87 -7.34
C GLY A 288 -14.01 -3.59 -8.69
N TYR A 289 -14.38 -4.63 -9.45
CA TYR A 289 -15.16 -4.52 -10.68
C TYR A 289 -16.62 -4.42 -10.28
N ARG A 290 -17.14 -3.22 -10.21
CA ARG A 290 -18.54 -3.03 -9.82
C ARG A 290 -19.23 -2.03 -10.74
N VAL A 291 -20.47 -2.38 -11.03
CA VAL A 291 -21.45 -1.56 -11.71
C VAL A 291 -22.56 -1.31 -10.71
N ILE A 292 -22.94 -0.06 -10.53
CA ILE A 292 -24.00 0.33 -9.58
C ILE A 292 -25.06 1.15 -10.30
N PRO A 293 -26.36 0.96 -9.97
CA PRO A 293 -27.42 1.74 -10.57
C PRO A 293 -27.25 3.24 -10.34
N LEU A 294 -27.44 4.03 -11.38
CA LEU A 294 -27.46 5.47 -11.30
C LEU A 294 -28.91 5.93 -10.99
N VAL A 295 -29.14 6.35 -9.76
CA VAL A 295 -30.45 6.78 -9.26
C VAL A 295 -30.46 8.26 -8.93
N GLU A 296 -31.66 8.85 -8.78
CA GLU A 296 -31.81 10.22 -8.31
C GLU A 296 -31.34 10.40 -6.85
N PRO A 297 -30.78 11.55 -6.45
CA PRO A 297 -30.54 12.75 -7.27
C PRO A 297 -29.24 12.73 -8.08
N LEU A 298 -28.43 11.67 -7.96
CA LEU A 298 -27.11 11.60 -8.59
C LEU A 298 -27.21 11.64 -10.13
N ARG A 299 -28.26 11.04 -10.70
CA ARG A 299 -28.52 11.10 -12.15
C ARG A 299 -28.61 12.55 -12.62
N THR A 300 -29.51 13.33 -12.06
CA THR A 300 -29.69 14.76 -12.41
C THR A 300 -28.41 15.56 -12.17
N ILE A 301 -27.68 15.26 -11.10
CA ILE A 301 -26.41 15.90 -10.76
C ILE A 301 -25.37 15.69 -11.85
N LEU A 302 -25.19 14.44 -12.28
CA LEU A 302 -24.21 14.08 -13.29
C LEU A 302 -24.60 14.58 -14.67
N GLU A 303 -25.85 14.47 -15.07
CA GLU A 303 -26.35 14.96 -16.36
C GLU A 303 -26.10 16.47 -16.51
N ARG A 304 -26.43 17.26 -15.47
CA ARG A 304 -26.14 18.71 -15.44
C ARG A 304 -24.65 18.99 -15.52
N HIS A 305 -23.83 18.25 -14.74
CA HIS A 305 -22.39 18.42 -14.77
C HIS A 305 -21.82 18.11 -16.17
N ILE A 306 -22.20 16.99 -16.75
CA ILE A 306 -21.70 16.55 -18.08
C ILE A 306 -22.12 17.56 -19.15
N THR A 307 -23.38 18.02 -19.13
CA THR A 307 -23.89 19.01 -20.10
C THR A 307 -23.19 20.35 -19.99
N ALA A 308 -22.86 20.78 -18.77
CA ALA A 308 -22.18 22.06 -18.53
C ALA A 308 -20.64 21.99 -18.71
N SER A 309 -20.07 20.79 -18.75
CA SER A 309 -18.62 20.61 -18.83
C SER A 309 -18.13 20.64 -20.27
N PRO A 310 -17.03 21.35 -20.57
CA PRO A 310 -16.46 21.31 -21.92
C PRO A 310 -15.89 19.93 -22.22
N PRO A 311 -15.92 19.48 -23.48
CA PRO A 311 -15.28 18.24 -23.89
C PRO A 311 -13.80 18.24 -23.50
N ASN A 312 -13.29 17.08 -23.07
CA ASN A 312 -11.89 16.91 -22.75
C ASN A 312 -11.31 15.68 -23.45
N ARG A 313 -10.03 15.78 -23.83
CA ARG A 313 -9.34 14.72 -24.59
C ARG A 313 -9.17 13.40 -23.85
N TYR A 314 -9.46 13.37 -22.55
CA TYR A 314 -9.31 12.18 -21.71
C TYR A 314 -10.61 11.42 -21.54
N GLY A 315 -11.73 11.99 -22.00
CA GLY A 315 -13.07 11.40 -21.82
C GLY A 315 -13.52 11.29 -20.38
N LEU A 316 -12.86 12.00 -19.43
CA LEU A 316 -13.20 11.94 -18.01
C LEU A 316 -14.41 12.81 -17.68
N VAL A 317 -15.23 12.35 -16.74
CA VAL A 317 -16.37 13.13 -16.24
C VAL A 317 -15.88 14.39 -15.55
N TRP A 318 -14.87 14.31 -14.69
CA TRP A 318 -14.36 15.45 -13.94
C TRP A 318 -12.94 15.82 -14.35
N THR A 319 -12.79 17.06 -14.77
CA THR A 319 -11.50 17.65 -15.12
C THR A 319 -11.40 19.08 -14.60
N VAL A 320 -10.19 19.57 -14.42
CA VAL A 320 -9.90 20.99 -14.14
C VAL A 320 -9.13 21.55 -15.31
N ASN A 321 -9.67 22.56 -15.97
CA ASN A 321 -9.10 23.15 -17.20
C ASN A 321 -8.78 22.07 -18.25
N GLY A 322 -9.69 21.10 -18.46
CA GLY A 322 -9.56 20.00 -19.40
C GLY A 322 -8.48 18.96 -19.02
N SER A 323 -7.92 19.04 -17.82
CA SER A 323 -6.87 18.11 -17.34
C SER A 323 -7.40 17.22 -16.20
N PRO A 324 -6.92 15.95 -16.10
CA PRO A 324 -7.29 15.06 -15.01
C PRO A 324 -6.97 15.65 -13.65
N ILE A 325 -7.87 15.47 -12.68
CA ILE A 325 -7.68 15.94 -11.31
C ILE A 325 -6.67 15.05 -10.58
N ASP A 326 -5.62 15.66 -10.05
CA ASP A 326 -4.66 14.95 -9.22
C ASP A 326 -5.30 14.56 -7.88
N PRO A 327 -5.22 13.27 -7.44
CA PRO A 327 -5.80 12.82 -6.18
C PRO A 327 -5.33 13.61 -4.94
N SER A 328 -4.10 14.14 -4.95
CA SER A 328 -3.59 14.94 -3.84
C SER A 328 -4.20 16.35 -3.80
N ARG A 329 -4.44 16.94 -4.98
CA ARG A 329 -5.13 18.22 -5.10
C ARG A 329 -6.61 18.11 -4.70
N ASP A 330 -7.26 17.01 -5.10
CA ASP A 330 -8.64 16.74 -4.70
C ASP A 330 -8.78 16.57 -3.19
N ASN A 331 -7.84 15.85 -2.54
CA ASN A 331 -7.79 15.76 -1.08
C ASN A 331 -7.61 17.13 -0.41
N ALA A 332 -6.70 17.96 -0.92
CA ALA A 332 -6.50 19.31 -0.37
C ALA A 332 -7.76 20.19 -0.51
N ALA A 333 -8.43 20.11 -1.65
CA ALA A 333 -9.68 20.82 -1.88
C ALA A 333 -10.81 20.33 -0.94
N TRP A 334 -10.86 19.02 -0.68
CA TRP A 334 -11.81 18.44 0.27
C TRP A 334 -11.60 18.96 1.70
N HIS A 335 -10.37 18.93 2.21
CA HIS A 335 -10.07 19.46 3.54
C HIS A 335 -10.39 20.96 3.66
N ALA A 336 -10.12 21.74 2.61
CA ALA A 336 -10.53 23.15 2.57
C ALA A 336 -12.06 23.30 2.61
N ALA A 337 -12.81 22.45 1.93
CA ALA A 337 -14.27 22.46 1.94
C ALA A 337 -14.82 22.14 3.34
N LEU A 338 -14.25 21.16 4.04
CA LEU A 338 -14.63 20.84 5.43
C LEU A 338 -14.39 22.02 6.37
N ALA A 339 -13.23 22.66 6.28
CA ALA A 339 -12.88 23.82 7.09
C ALA A 339 -13.84 24.99 6.82
N ASN A 340 -14.15 25.29 5.55
CA ASN A 340 -15.10 26.33 5.17
C ASN A 340 -16.52 26.06 5.67
N ALA A 341 -16.90 24.78 5.77
CA ALA A 341 -18.19 24.38 6.29
C ALA A 341 -18.26 24.33 7.82
N GLY A 342 -17.13 24.47 8.52
CA GLY A 342 -17.07 24.36 9.97
C GLY A 342 -17.52 22.99 10.47
N VAL A 343 -17.15 21.90 9.75
CA VAL A 343 -17.41 20.52 10.14
C VAL A 343 -16.09 19.81 10.49
N PRO A 344 -16.13 18.69 11.24
CA PRO A 344 -14.94 17.97 11.63
C PRO A 344 -14.09 17.55 10.43
N ASP A 345 -12.77 17.63 10.57
CA ASP A 345 -11.84 17.17 9.52
C ASP A 345 -11.93 15.66 9.35
N ALA A 346 -12.28 15.25 8.15
CA ALA A 346 -12.44 13.85 7.75
C ALA A 346 -11.81 13.61 6.37
N ARG A 347 -11.20 12.46 6.18
CA ARG A 347 -10.64 12.14 4.87
C ARG A 347 -11.76 11.89 3.86
N LEU A 348 -11.52 12.22 2.60
CA LEU A 348 -12.50 11.91 1.53
C LEU A 348 -12.81 10.40 1.46
N HIS A 349 -11.87 9.52 1.82
CA HIS A 349 -12.14 8.09 1.90
C HIS A 349 -13.15 7.72 3.01
N ASP A 350 -13.29 8.56 4.02
CA ASP A 350 -14.24 8.34 5.12
C ASP A 350 -15.69 8.65 4.68
N ALA A 351 -15.91 9.34 3.54
CA ALA A 351 -17.21 9.45 2.88
C ALA A 351 -17.83 8.05 2.63
N ARG A 352 -16.99 7.09 2.27
CA ARG A 352 -17.41 5.70 2.09
C ARG A 352 -17.87 5.04 3.40
N HIS A 353 -17.29 5.39 4.54
CA HIS A 353 -17.75 4.95 5.86
C HIS A 353 -19.08 5.60 6.19
N THR A 354 -19.25 6.87 5.88
CA THR A 354 -20.54 7.57 5.99
C THR A 354 -21.61 6.88 5.14
N THR A 355 -21.33 6.56 3.88
CA THR A 355 -22.23 5.81 3.01
C THR A 355 -22.60 4.46 3.62
N ALA A 356 -21.62 3.72 4.15
CA ALA A 356 -21.90 2.44 4.82
C ALA A 356 -22.84 2.59 6.01
N SER A 357 -22.61 3.61 6.85
CA SER A 357 -23.46 3.91 8.01
C SER A 357 -24.89 4.29 7.60
N LEU A 358 -25.04 5.10 6.54
CA LEU A 358 -26.34 5.47 6.01
C LEU A 358 -27.11 4.28 5.44
N LEU A 359 -26.43 3.37 4.75
CA LEU A 359 -27.04 2.13 4.25
C LEU A 359 -27.51 1.24 5.41
N LEU A 360 -26.74 1.15 6.49
CA LEU A 360 -27.14 0.43 7.71
C LEU A 360 -28.32 1.10 8.40
N GLU A 361 -28.33 2.44 8.51
CA GLU A 361 -29.46 3.22 9.07
C GLU A 361 -30.74 3.01 8.24
N ALA A 362 -30.59 2.85 6.93
CA ALA A 362 -31.68 2.51 6.01
C ALA A 362 -32.09 1.01 6.04
N ASN A 363 -31.57 0.23 6.98
CA ASN A 363 -31.81 -1.22 7.10
C ASN A 363 -31.46 -2.02 5.83
N VAL A 364 -30.50 -1.55 5.02
CA VAL A 364 -30.03 -2.29 3.86
C VAL A 364 -29.23 -3.52 4.33
N PRO A 365 -29.52 -4.73 3.84
CA PRO A 365 -28.78 -5.91 4.23
C PRO A 365 -27.28 -5.79 3.96
N GLU A 366 -26.45 -6.23 4.94
CA GLU A 366 -24.99 -6.14 4.86
C GLU A 366 -24.39 -6.67 3.55
N PRO A 367 -24.90 -7.76 2.95
CA PRO A 367 -24.44 -8.26 1.65
C PRO A 367 -24.57 -7.26 0.50
N ILE A 368 -25.67 -6.53 0.50
CA ILE A 368 -25.96 -5.51 -0.51
C ILE A 368 -24.99 -4.34 -0.30
N ILE A 369 -24.80 -3.90 0.95
CA ILE A 369 -23.82 -2.88 1.32
C ILE A 369 -22.43 -3.27 0.83
N MET A 370 -22.01 -4.51 1.09
CA MET A 370 -20.71 -5.01 0.66
C MET A 370 -20.56 -4.99 -0.86
N LYS A 371 -21.61 -5.32 -1.61
CA LYS A 371 -21.59 -5.30 -3.07
C LYS A 371 -21.52 -3.86 -3.62
N ILE A 372 -22.32 -2.95 -3.08
CA ILE A 372 -22.27 -1.51 -3.43
C ILE A 372 -20.86 -0.96 -3.17
N LEU A 373 -20.31 -1.24 -2.01
CA LEU A 373 -19.01 -0.75 -1.62
C LEU A 373 -17.84 -1.52 -2.27
N GLY A 374 -18.03 -2.71 -2.80
CA GLY A 374 -16.97 -3.56 -3.34
C GLY A 374 -15.95 -3.97 -2.26
N HIS A 375 -16.43 -4.52 -1.13
CA HIS A 375 -15.60 -5.07 -0.07
C HIS A 375 -15.24 -6.52 -0.36
N ASN A 376 -13.93 -6.86 -0.22
CA ASN A 376 -13.46 -8.23 -0.28
C ASN A 376 -13.50 -8.87 1.12
N SER A 377 -14.57 -9.56 1.47
CA SER A 377 -14.54 -10.54 2.54
C SER A 377 -14.71 -11.93 1.95
N TYR A 378 -13.68 -12.76 2.03
CA TYR A 378 -13.67 -14.13 1.50
C TYR A 378 -14.77 -15.03 2.09
N ALA A 379 -15.21 -14.74 3.32
CA ALA A 379 -16.24 -15.50 4.00
C ALA A 379 -17.66 -15.27 3.45
N VAL A 380 -17.89 -14.13 2.80
CA VAL A 380 -19.22 -13.65 2.42
C VAL A 380 -19.51 -13.84 0.92
N THR A 381 -18.49 -13.92 0.07
CA THR A 381 -18.65 -13.99 -1.39
C THR A 381 -19.37 -15.26 -1.86
N ARG A 382 -19.38 -16.32 -1.08
CA ARG A 382 -20.01 -17.60 -1.46
C ARG A 382 -21.54 -17.56 -1.46
N ASN A 383 -22.17 -16.65 -0.70
CA ASN A 383 -23.63 -16.57 -0.56
C ASN A 383 -24.30 -15.45 -1.36
N TYR A 384 -23.53 -14.59 -2.09
CA TYR A 384 -24.06 -13.36 -2.66
C TYR A 384 -23.93 -13.23 -4.19
N GLN A 385 -23.87 -14.36 -4.89
CA GLN A 385 -23.84 -14.35 -6.36
C GLN A 385 -25.17 -13.88 -7.00
N SER A 386 -26.21 -13.63 -6.21
CA SER A 386 -27.56 -13.32 -6.68
C SER A 386 -28.16 -12.00 -6.17
N VAL A 387 -27.34 -11.01 -5.77
CA VAL A 387 -27.93 -9.69 -5.45
C VAL A 387 -28.48 -9.07 -6.74
N ASP A 388 -29.81 -8.91 -6.81
CA ASP A 388 -30.50 -8.38 -7.95
C ASP A 388 -30.27 -6.87 -8.11
N ARG A 389 -30.36 -6.40 -9.36
CA ARG A 389 -30.27 -4.96 -9.72
C ARG A 389 -31.32 -4.13 -8.98
N ARG A 390 -32.51 -4.65 -8.73
CA ARG A 390 -33.56 -4.01 -7.95
C ARG A 390 -33.10 -3.70 -6.53
N GLN A 391 -32.55 -4.70 -5.82
CA GLN A 391 -32.06 -4.52 -4.46
C GLN A 391 -30.95 -3.46 -4.36
N LEU A 392 -30.08 -3.38 -5.38
CA LEU A 392 -29.07 -2.32 -5.46
C LEU A 392 -29.73 -0.94 -5.68
N SER A 393 -30.71 -0.85 -6.57
CA SER A 393 -31.44 0.39 -6.85
C SER A 393 -32.21 0.90 -5.63
N ASP A 394 -32.91 0.02 -4.93
CA ASP A 394 -33.67 0.36 -3.71
C ASP A 394 -32.74 0.84 -2.59
N ALA A 395 -31.60 0.19 -2.40
CA ALA A 395 -30.58 0.58 -1.45
C ALA A 395 -29.99 1.97 -1.77
N MET A 396 -29.70 2.24 -3.03
CA MET A 396 -29.18 3.53 -3.48
C MET A 396 -30.22 4.66 -3.31
N THR A 397 -31.49 4.35 -3.59
CA THR A 397 -32.62 5.28 -3.39
C THR A 397 -32.80 5.61 -1.90
N SER A 398 -32.63 4.62 -1.01
CA SER A 398 -32.74 4.84 0.44
C SER A 398 -31.67 5.80 0.97
N ILE A 399 -30.41 5.69 0.51
CA ILE A 399 -29.37 6.70 0.83
C ILE A 399 -29.80 8.08 0.36
N SER A 400 -30.30 8.18 -0.86
CA SER A 400 -30.71 9.45 -1.46
C SER A 400 -31.80 10.13 -0.62
N ALA A 401 -32.76 9.35 -0.13
CA ALA A 401 -33.81 9.84 0.75
C ALA A 401 -33.26 10.38 2.09
N LEU A 402 -32.35 9.64 2.73
CA LEU A 402 -31.72 10.07 3.99
C LEU A 402 -30.88 11.35 3.85
N MET A 403 -30.26 11.56 2.70
CA MET A 403 -29.49 12.77 2.42
C MET A 403 -30.35 13.99 2.02
N GLN A 404 -31.59 13.77 1.63
CA GLN A 404 -32.55 14.84 1.28
C GLN A 404 -33.39 15.31 2.46
N THR A 405 -33.66 14.44 3.43
CA THR A 405 -34.54 14.73 4.58
C THR A 405 -33.75 15.48 5.66
N PRO A 406 -34.07 16.75 6.00
CA PRO A 406 -33.55 17.36 7.22
C PRO A 406 -34.10 16.59 8.41
N LYS A 407 -33.29 16.17 9.34
CA LYS A 407 -33.78 15.59 10.61
C LYS A 407 -34.66 16.65 11.30
N THR A 408 -35.95 16.42 11.31
CA THR A 408 -36.96 17.22 12.00
C THR A 408 -36.80 17.11 13.53
N GLY A 409 -35.72 17.60 14.07
CA GLY A 409 -35.42 17.56 15.50
C GLY A 409 -34.67 18.78 16.02
N GLU A 410 -34.04 19.53 15.15
CA GLU A 410 -33.20 20.69 15.54
C GLU A 410 -33.86 22.04 15.27
N ALA A 411 -34.90 22.09 14.44
CA ALA A 411 -35.66 23.31 14.16
C ALA A 411 -36.57 23.74 15.34
N ALA A 412 -36.85 22.85 16.29
CA ALA A 412 -37.74 23.13 17.42
C ALA A 412 -37.03 23.78 18.64
N ARG A 413 -35.71 23.97 18.62
CA ARG A 413 -34.98 24.60 19.74
C ARG A 413 -34.54 26.04 19.52
N LEU A 414 -34.89 26.64 18.37
CA LEU A 414 -34.51 28.02 18.05
C LEU A 414 -35.68 29.00 18.04
N SER A 415 -36.88 28.59 18.51
CA SER A 415 -38.06 29.46 18.58
C SER A 415 -38.68 29.55 19.98
N SER A 416 -37.86 29.80 20.98
CA SER A 416 -38.38 30.31 22.27
C SER A 416 -37.71 31.65 22.54
N PRO A 417 -38.47 32.78 22.59
CA PRO A 417 -37.92 34.07 23.01
C PRO A 417 -37.62 34.01 24.50
N PRO A 418 -36.61 34.73 24.99
CA PRO A 418 -36.34 34.85 26.43
C PRO A 418 -37.44 35.68 27.08
N SER A 419 -38.02 35.15 28.15
CA SER A 419 -38.86 35.84 29.12
C SER A 419 -38.05 36.76 30.00
#